data_c5c856ba59c4816c8eb64c0f4d0071e4
#
_entry.id   c5c856ba59c4816c8eb64c0f4d0071e4
#
_cell.length_a   1.000
_cell.length_b   1.000
_cell.length_c   1.000
_cell.angle_alpha   90.00
_cell.angle_beta   90.00
_cell.angle_gamma   90.00
#
_symmetry.space_group_name_H-M   'P 1'
#
loop_
_entity.id
_entity.type
_entity.pdbx_description
1 polymer ?
#
loop_
_entity_poly.entity_id
_entity_poly.type
_entity_poly.pdbx_seq_one_letter_code
_entity_poly.pdbx_strand_id
1 'polypeptide(L)'
;MKKIFTLVAAIVMGIGAVSAQGFSSEVVAGMNVANWGGLGNRIGFHVGIRGEYMTPVKGLYANAAALFSLKGCKQDYGDWGVVRSDAYYVEFPIHVGYKFAVNDSFAVFGDAGPYLGVGLFGSTHAIGDDKEYFESEYVFDEGERFDFGVGLRVGVEFFKRYSFSVGYDWGLLDSYMRDSEISGDLGSIDLTPSMKHTNLMVSFGVKF
;
A
#
# COMPACT_ATOMS: atom_id res chain seq x y z
N MET A 1 -12.10 -18.49 -3.43
CA MET A 1 -12.72 -17.23 -2.97
C MET A 1 -13.41 -17.34 -1.60
N LYS A 2 -14.36 -18.30 -1.36
CA LYS A 2 -15.06 -18.42 -0.05
C LYS A 2 -14.10 -18.61 1.14
N LYS A 3 -13.03 -19.40 1.00
CA LYS A 3 -12.06 -19.68 2.08
C LYS A 3 -11.24 -18.44 2.48
N ILE A 4 -10.92 -17.55 1.53
CA ILE A 4 -10.19 -16.29 1.79
C ILE A 4 -11.12 -15.33 2.54
N PHE A 5 -12.38 -15.24 2.14
CA PHE A 5 -13.38 -14.39 2.81
C PHE A 5 -13.62 -14.82 4.26
N THR A 6 -13.66 -16.14 4.51
CA THR A 6 -13.81 -16.69 5.87
C THR A 6 -12.57 -16.42 6.71
N LEU A 7 -11.37 -16.50 6.14
CA LEU A 7 -10.12 -16.20 6.85
C LEU A 7 -10.04 -14.72 7.23
N VAL A 8 -10.36 -13.82 6.30
CA VAL A 8 -10.41 -12.36 6.55
C VAL A 8 -11.45 -12.03 7.60
N ALA A 9 -12.65 -12.61 7.52
CA ALA A 9 -13.70 -12.42 8.53
C ALA A 9 -13.29 -12.96 9.91
N ALA A 10 -12.60 -14.11 9.98
CA ALA A 10 -12.09 -14.67 11.24
C ALA A 10 -10.99 -13.80 11.87
N ILE A 11 -10.11 -13.22 11.05
CA ILE A 11 -9.08 -12.27 11.51
C ILE A 11 -9.74 -10.99 12.07
N VAL A 12 -10.73 -10.43 11.34
CA VAL A 12 -11.46 -9.22 11.80
C VAL A 12 -12.22 -9.49 13.10
N MET A 13 -12.86 -10.66 13.25
CA MET A 13 -13.56 -11.01 14.49
C MET A 13 -12.61 -11.36 15.65
N GLY A 14 -11.43 -11.90 15.38
CA GLY A 14 -10.45 -12.24 16.42
C GLY A 14 -9.79 -11.01 17.04
N ILE A 15 -9.70 -9.91 16.33
CA ILE A 15 -9.06 -8.67 16.82
C ILE A 15 -9.97 -7.90 17.78
N GLY A 16 -11.29 -7.99 17.65
CA GLY A 16 -12.24 -7.36 18.57
C GLY A 16 -12.22 -7.91 20.01
N ALA A 17 -11.52 -9.03 20.27
CA ALA A 17 -11.50 -9.67 21.57
C ALA A 17 -10.26 -9.32 22.43
N VAL A 18 -9.29 -8.57 21.92
CA VAL A 18 -8.04 -8.24 22.66
C VAL A 18 -8.15 -6.83 23.23
N SER A 19 -8.97 -6.65 24.26
CA SER A 19 -8.93 -5.47 25.15
C SER A 19 -7.83 -5.62 26.19
N ALA A 20 -6.57 -5.73 25.74
CA ALA A 20 -5.43 -5.58 26.63
C ALA A 20 -5.23 -4.07 26.93
N GLN A 21 -4.84 -3.74 28.16
CA GLN A 21 -4.54 -2.35 28.53
C GLN A 21 -3.51 -1.75 27.55
N GLY A 22 -3.89 -0.64 26.87
CA GLY A 22 -3.05 0.04 25.90
C GLY A 22 -3.18 -0.43 24.45
N PHE A 23 -3.98 -1.46 24.15
CA PHE A 23 -4.22 -1.91 22.79
C PHE A 23 -5.56 -1.39 22.24
N SER A 24 -5.57 -0.92 20.98
CA SER A 24 -6.79 -0.56 20.26
C SER A 24 -6.73 -1.12 18.83
N SER A 25 -7.88 -1.48 18.30
CA SER A 25 -8.05 -1.95 16.93
C SER A 25 -8.78 -0.90 16.09
N GLU A 26 -8.45 -0.84 14.80
CA GLU A 26 -9.01 0.10 13.86
C GLU A 26 -9.30 -0.59 12.53
N VAL A 27 -10.46 -0.35 11.95
CA VAL A 27 -10.72 -0.62 10.53
C VAL A 27 -10.36 0.62 9.75
N VAL A 28 -9.57 0.44 8.68
CA VAL A 28 -9.05 1.52 7.84
C VAL A 28 -9.49 1.32 6.40
N ALA A 29 -9.90 2.40 5.75
CA ALA A 29 -10.15 2.43 4.31
C ALA A 29 -9.67 3.77 3.73
N GLY A 30 -9.27 3.78 2.46
CA GLY A 30 -8.79 5.00 1.84
C GLY A 30 -8.45 4.87 0.37
N MET A 31 -7.86 5.92 -0.16
CA MET A 31 -7.41 6.02 -1.55
C MET A 31 -5.88 6.05 -1.62
N ASN A 32 -5.37 5.50 -2.71
CA ASN A 32 -3.95 5.47 -3.04
C ASN A 32 -3.70 6.25 -4.33
N VAL A 33 -2.55 6.89 -4.40
CA VAL A 33 -1.95 7.35 -5.65
C VAL A 33 -0.58 6.68 -5.75
N ALA A 34 -0.52 5.59 -6.50
CA ALA A 34 0.68 4.79 -6.67
C ALA A 34 1.40 5.17 -7.97
N ASN A 35 2.72 5.03 -7.97
CA ASN A 35 3.57 5.22 -9.13
C ASN A 35 4.67 4.14 -9.13
N TRP A 36 4.98 3.60 -10.30
CA TRP A 36 6.06 2.63 -10.51
C TRP A 36 7.12 3.23 -11.40
N GLY A 37 8.32 3.42 -10.86
CA GLY A 37 9.51 3.78 -11.63
C GLY A 37 9.42 5.06 -12.46
N GLY A 38 8.57 6.02 -12.08
CA GLY A 38 8.35 7.25 -12.84
C GLY A 38 7.35 7.12 -14.00
N LEU A 39 6.71 5.97 -14.17
CA LEU A 39 5.52 5.82 -15.01
C LEU A 39 4.37 6.64 -14.41
N GLY A 40 3.33 6.91 -15.18
CA GLY A 40 2.22 7.76 -14.71
C GLY A 40 1.49 7.22 -13.49
N ASN A 41 0.89 8.12 -12.72
CA ASN A 41 0.20 7.81 -11.47
C ASN A 41 -1.06 6.97 -11.70
N ARG A 42 -1.30 6.02 -10.79
CA ARG A 42 -2.52 5.21 -10.73
C ARG A 42 -3.27 5.46 -9.43
N ILE A 43 -4.53 5.86 -9.54
CA ILE A 43 -5.42 5.98 -8.38
C ILE A 43 -5.96 4.59 -8.05
N GLY A 44 -5.79 4.17 -6.83
CA GLY A 44 -6.28 2.92 -6.27
C GLY A 44 -6.98 3.13 -4.94
N PHE A 45 -7.15 2.06 -4.19
CA PHE A 45 -7.75 2.08 -2.86
C PHE A 45 -6.99 1.13 -1.93
N HIS A 46 -7.22 1.29 -0.64
CA HIS A 46 -6.82 0.32 0.37
C HIS A 46 -7.92 0.16 1.42
N VAL A 47 -8.00 -1.04 1.98
CA VAL A 47 -8.88 -1.37 3.08
C VAL A 47 -8.22 -2.44 3.95
N GLY A 48 -8.41 -2.35 5.26
CA GLY A 48 -7.85 -3.35 6.17
C GLY A 48 -8.04 -3.01 7.64
N ILE A 49 -7.18 -3.60 8.44
CA ILE A 49 -7.21 -3.50 9.90
C ILE A 49 -5.84 -3.05 10.40
N ARG A 50 -5.86 -2.28 11.47
CA ARG A 50 -4.67 -1.82 12.19
C ARG A 50 -4.84 -2.08 13.66
N GLY A 51 -3.81 -2.66 14.28
CA GLY A 51 -3.64 -2.73 15.72
C GLY A 51 -2.68 -1.65 16.18
N GLU A 52 -3.03 -0.92 17.23
CA GLU A 52 -2.20 0.11 17.85
C GLU A 52 -1.97 -0.25 19.31
N TYR A 53 -0.73 -0.20 19.76
CA TYR A 53 -0.32 -0.41 21.14
C TYR A 53 0.30 0.87 21.71
N MET A 54 -0.35 1.46 22.70
CA MET A 54 0.19 2.59 23.45
C MET A 54 1.22 2.09 24.45
N THR A 55 2.46 2.52 24.30
CA THR A 55 3.54 2.14 25.22
C THR A 55 3.38 2.84 26.59
N PRO A 56 4.08 2.38 27.65
CA PRO A 56 4.10 3.09 28.92
C PRO A 56 4.67 4.51 28.83
N VAL A 57 5.43 4.82 27.78
CA VAL A 57 5.94 6.17 27.54
C VAL A 57 4.83 7.04 26.95
N LYS A 58 4.52 8.13 27.62
CA LYS A 58 3.43 9.04 27.25
C LYS A 58 3.54 9.49 25.79
N GLY A 59 2.52 9.21 25.00
CA GLY A 59 2.42 9.57 23.60
C GLY A 59 3.13 8.63 22.62
N LEU A 60 4.04 7.79 23.08
CA LEU A 60 4.73 6.83 22.21
C LEU A 60 3.84 5.61 21.94
N TYR A 61 3.70 5.21 20.70
CA TYR A 61 2.95 4.03 20.32
C TYR A 61 3.63 3.24 19.19
N ALA A 62 3.26 1.98 19.07
CA ALA A 62 3.59 1.14 17.92
C ALA A 62 2.29 0.68 17.26
N ASN A 63 2.32 0.48 15.95
CA ASN A 63 1.19 -0.08 15.24
C ASN A 63 1.65 -1.06 14.18
N ALA A 64 0.76 -2.00 13.86
CA ALA A 64 0.90 -2.89 12.73
C ALA A 64 -0.45 -3.00 12.02
N ALA A 65 -0.44 -3.10 10.70
CA ALA A 65 -1.66 -3.26 9.94
C ALA A 65 -1.56 -4.41 8.93
N ALA A 66 -2.72 -4.86 8.47
CA ALA A 66 -2.87 -5.70 7.29
C ALA A 66 -3.84 -5.00 6.34
N LEU A 67 -3.35 -4.57 5.19
CA LEU A 67 -4.10 -3.78 4.22
C LEU A 67 -4.18 -4.55 2.91
N PHE A 68 -5.36 -4.62 2.33
CA PHE A 68 -5.56 -5.01 0.94
C PHE A 68 -5.57 -3.74 0.10
N SER A 69 -4.64 -3.64 -0.85
CA SER A 69 -4.39 -2.43 -1.63
C SER A 69 -4.43 -2.72 -3.12
N LEU A 70 -5.03 -1.81 -3.88
CA LEU A 70 -4.86 -1.71 -5.33
C LEU A 70 -3.81 -0.64 -5.60
N LYS A 71 -2.71 -1.04 -6.23
CA LYS A 71 -1.62 -0.18 -6.70
C LYS A 71 -1.46 -0.35 -8.21
N GLY A 72 -0.56 0.39 -8.82
CA GLY A 72 -0.25 0.22 -10.23
C GLY A 72 0.35 1.46 -10.86
N CYS A 73 0.38 1.46 -12.19
CA CYS A 73 0.80 2.60 -12.99
C CYS A 73 -0.13 2.81 -14.19
N LYS A 74 -0.06 4.00 -14.77
CA LYS A 74 -0.76 4.36 -15.99
C LYS A 74 0.20 5.11 -16.89
N GLN A 75 0.43 4.59 -18.09
CA GLN A 75 1.25 5.24 -19.12
C GLN A 75 0.35 5.71 -20.26
N ASP A 76 0.42 6.99 -20.56
CA ASP A 76 -0.30 7.59 -21.67
C ASP A 76 0.67 7.78 -22.86
N TYR A 77 0.34 7.16 -23.99
CA TYR A 77 1.13 7.23 -25.22
C TYR A 77 0.49 8.17 -26.27
N GLY A 78 -0.41 9.06 -25.84
CA GLY A 78 -1.12 9.98 -26.72
C GLY A 78 -2.03 9.23 -27.69
N ASP A 79 -1.88 9.50 -29.00
CA ASP A 79 -2.69 8.88 -30.08
C ASP A 79 -2.54 7.35 -30.16
N TRP A 80 -1.51 6.78 -29.53
CA TRP A 80 -1.27 5.33 -29.50
C TRP A 80 -2.04 4.62 -28.38
N GLY A 81 -2.70 5.38 -27.50
CA GLY A 81 -3.52 4.82 -26.44
C GLY A 81 -2.88 4.89 -25.05
N VAL A 82 -3.50 4.20 -24.11
CA VAL A 82 -3.15 4.18 -22.69
C VAL A 82 -2.87 2.75 -22.25
N VAL A 83 -1.74 2.52 -21.59
CA VAL A 83 -1.44 1.26 -20.93
C VAL A 83 -1.64 1.47 -19.41
N ARG A 84 -2.45 0.63 -18.81
CA ARG A 84 -2.77 0.64 -17.38
C ARG A 84 -2.47 -0.71 -16.76
N SER A 85 -1.66 -0.72 -15.73
CA SER A 85 -1.38 -1.91 -14.93
C SER A 85 -2.01 -1.76 -13.56
N ASP A 86 -2.82 -2.71 -13.17
CA ASP A 86 -3.50 -2.83 -11.89
C ASP A 86 -2.91 -4.02 -11.12
N ALA A 87 -2.42 -3.80 -9.92
CA ALA A 87 -1.82 -4.83 -9.08
C ALA A 87 -2.40 -4.79 -7.68
N TYR A 88 -2.84 -5.95 -7.20
CA TYR A 88 -3.44 -6.12 -5.88
C TYR A 88 -2.44 -6.71 -4.91
N TYR A 89 -2.26 -6.02 -3.78
CA TYR A 89 -1.31 -6.39 -2.73
C TYR A 89 -2.02 -6.65 -1.40
N VAL A 90 -1.42 -7.49 -0.58
CA VAL A 90 -1.58 -7.45 0.87
C VAL A 90 -0.33 -6.82 1.45
N GLU A 91 -0.51 -5.78 2.27
CA GLU A 91 0.57 -4.98 2.84
C GLU A 91 0.56 -5.07 4.36
N PHE A 92 1.75 -5.14 4.94
CA PHE A 92 1.98 -5.24 6.38
C PHE A 92 2.91 -4.11 6.84
N PRO A 93 2.41 -2.87 7.00
CA PRO A 93 3.17 -1.80 7.62
C PRO A 93 3.31 -2.05 9.13
N ILE A 94 4.52 -1.79 9.66
CA ILE A 94 4.84 -1.85 11.09
C ILE A 94 5.53 -0.55 11.44
N HIS A 95 4.84 0.34 12.15
CA HIS A 95 5.32 1.68 12.43
C HIS A 95 5.44 1.94 13.92
N VAL A 96 6.34 2.84 14.27
CA VAL A 96 6.44 3.46 15.60
C VAL A 96 6.15 4.94 15.44
N GLY A 97 5.40 5.50 16.37
CA GLY A 97 4.96 6.89 16.25
C GLY A 97 4.72 7.57 17.58
N TYR A 98 4.40 8.84 17.45
CA TYR A 98 4.06 9.67 18.58
C TYR A 98 2.70 10.32 18.38
N LYS A 99 1.87 10.26 19.43
CA LYS A 99 0.53 10.84 19.48
C LYS A 99 0.50 11.96 20.53
N PHE A 100 0.19 13.16 20.07
CA PHE A 100 0.05 14.33 20.89
C PHE A 100 -1.44 14.64 21.10
N ALA A 101 -1.94 14.40 22.31
CA ALA A 101 -3.30 14.77 22.68
C ALA A 101 -3.37 16.30 22.88
N VAL A 102 -4.11 16.98 22.03
CA VAL A 102 -4.38 18.41 22.13
C VAL A 102 -5.44 18.69 23.21
N ASN A 103 -6.45 17.81 23.25
CA ASN A 103 -7.49 17.78 24.28
C ASN A 103 -8.09 16.36 24.38
N ASP A 104 -9.11 16.16 25.19
CA ASP A 104 -9.73 14.83 25.43
C ASP A 104 -10.37 14.22 24.18
N SER A 105 -10.71 15.04 23.19
CA SER A 105 -11.41 14.62 21.96
C SER A 105 -10.58 14.73 20.70
N PHE A 106 -9.39 15.33 20.77
CA PHE A 106 -8.58 15.58 19.58
C PHE A 106 -7.11 15.31 19.85
N ALA A 107 -6.50 14.52 18.98
CA ALA A 107 -5.07 14.26 19.00
C ALA A 107 -4.49 14.36 17.57
N VAL A 108 -3.21 14.72 17.49
CA VAL A 108 -2.40 14.68 16.27
C VAL A 108 -1.39 13.56 16.43
N PHE A 109 -1.12 12.83 15.39
CA PHE A 109 -0.13 11.75 15.42
C PHE A 109 0.74 11.74 14.18
N GLY A 110 1.93 11.17 14.34
CA GLY A 110 2.82 10.82 13.26
C GLY A 110 3.53 9.53 13.56
N ASP A 111 3.70 8.69 12.56
CA ASP A 111 4.43 7.43 12.68
C ASP A 111 5.20 7.11 11.40
N ALA A 112 6.23 6.29 11.55
CA ALA A 112 7.06 5.83 10.46
C ALA A 112 7.58 4.42 10.76
N GLY A 113 7.89 3.68 9.70
CA GLY A 113 8.47 2.35 9.81
C GLY A 113 8.50 1.59 8.51
N PRO A 114 8.98 0.35 8.53
CA PRO A 114 8.99 -0.51 7.36
C PRO A 114 7.58 -1.00 7.00
N TYR A 115 7.42 -1.35 5.74
CA TYR A 115 6.30 -2.15 5.25
C TYR A 115 6.79 -3.31 4.38
N LEU A 116 6.04 -4.38 4.38
CA LEU A 116 6.18 -5.52 3.46
C LEU A 116 4.89 -5.66 2.67
N GLY A 117 4.99 -5.72 1.35
CA GLY A 117 3.89 -5.98 0.43
C GLY A 117 4.05 -7.34 -0.25
N VAL A 118 2.94 -8.03 -0.47
CA VAL A 118 2.88 -9.27 -1.25
C VAL A 118 1.85 -9.11 -2.35
N GLY A 119 2.30 -9.14 -3.61
CA GLY A 119 1.44 -9.10 -4.79
C GLY A 119 0.64 -10.40 -4.93
N LEU A 120 -0.67 -10.28 -5.03
CA LEU A 120 -1.58 -11.42 -5.14
C LEU A 120 -1.89 -11.75 -6.59
N PHE A 121 -2.39 -10.76 -7.31
CA PHE A 121 -2.79 -10.83 -8.72
C PHE A 121 -2.79 -9.43 -9.32
N GLY A 122 -2.84 -9.35 -10.65
CA GLY A 122 -2.93 -8.09 -11.34
C GLY A 122 -3.19 -8.29 -12.82
N SER A 123 -3.57 -7.22 -13.51
CA SER A 123 -3.82 -7.20 -14.95
C SER A 123 -3.26 -5.96 -15.58
N THR A 124 -2.82 -6.09 -16.83
CA THR A 124 -2.40 -4.97 -17.67
C THR A 124 -3.35 -4.85 -18.85
N HIS A 125 -3.86 -3.65 -19.08
CA HIS A 125 -4.80 -3.32 -20.13
C HIS A 125 -4.18 -2.27 -21.05
N ALA A 126 -4.19 -2.51 -22.35
CA ALA A 126 -3.85 -1.53 -23.38
C ALA A 126 -5.13 -1.06 -24.06
N ILE A 127 -5.46 0.23 -23.93
CA ILE A 127 -6.69 0.85 -24.42
C ILE A 127 -6.29 1.91 -25.45
N GLY A 128 -6.80 1.83 -26.68
CA GLY A 128 -6.65 2.84 -27.72
C GLY A 128 -7.93 2.97 -28.53
N ASP A 129 -8.26 4.19 -29.00
CA ASP A 129 -9.47 4.52 -29.79
C ASP A 129 -10.76 3.90 -29.21
N ASP A 130 -11.00 4.03 -27.89
CA ASP A 130 -12.15 3.48 -27.17
C ASP A 130 -12.31 1.94 -27.24
N LYS A 131 -11.27 1.22 -27.65
CA LYS A 131 -11.24 -0.24 -27.68
C LYS A 131 -10.07 -0.77 -26.86
N GLU A 132 -10.34 -1.83 -26.10
CA GLU A 132 -9.32 -2.60 -25.42
C GLU A 132 -8.65 -3.53 -26.44
N TYR A 133 -7.35 -3.35 -26.67
CA TYR A 133 -6.60 -4.13 -27.66
C TYR A 133 -5.87 -5.33 -27.05
N PHE A 134 -5.56 -5.26 -25.76
CA PHE A 134 -4.77 -6.28 -25.11
C PHE A 134 -5.08 -6.32 -23.60
N GLU A 135 -5.34 -7.52 -23.09
CA GLU A 135 -5.46 -7.80 -21.67
C GLU A 135 -4.47 -8.92 -21.33
N SER A 136 -3.64 -8.69 -20.31
CA SER A 136 -2.76 -9.71 -19.74
C SER A 136 -3.11 -9.90 -18.27
N GLU A 137 -3.39 -11.11 -17.85
CA GLU A 137 -3.66 -11.45 -16.44
C GLU A 137 -2.39 -11.47 -15.58
N TYR A 138 -1.20 -11.32 -16.18
CA TYR A 138 0.07 -11.43 -15.49
C TYR A 138 0.75 -10.07 -15.36
N VAL A 139 0.68 -9.49 -14.15
CA VAL A 139 1.45 -8.30 -13.76
C VAL A 139 2.73 -8.69 -13.02
N PHE A 140 2.74 -9.87 -12.41
CA PHE A 140 3.87 -10.38 -11.62
C PHE A 140 4.50 -11.57 -12.32
N ASP A 141 5.79 -11.49 -12.64
CA ASP A 141 6.59 -12.66 -13.02
C ASP A 141 6.85 -13.58 -11.80
N GLU A 142 7.21 -14.83 -12.06
CA GLU A 142 7.50 -15.81 -10.98
C GLU A 142 8.70 -15.32 -10.15
N GLY A 143 8.44 -14.82 -8.95
CA GLY A 143 9.46 -14.34 -7.99
C GLY A 143 9.35 -12.88 -7.59
N GLU A 144 8.68 -12.02 -8.36
CA GLU A 144 8.65 -10.56 -8.16
C GLU A 144 7.38 -10.05 -7.46
N ARG A 145 6.84 -10.83 -6.52
CA ARG A 145 5.62 -10.49 -5.79
C ARG A 145 5.85 -9.70 -4.52
N PHE A 146 7.09 -9.47 -4.15
CA PHE A 146 7.43 -8.82 -2.90
C PHE A 146 7.75 -7.33 -3.12
N ASP A 147 7.12 -6.48 -2.32
CA ASP A 147 7.42 -5.07 -2.18
C ASP A 147 7.87 -4.81 -0.74
N PHE A 148 8.97 -4.10 -0.57
CA PHE A 148 9.49 -3.72 0.74
C PHE A 148 9.94 -2.28 0.70
N GLY A 149 9.64 -1.53 1.75
CA GLY A 149 10.01 -0.15 1.82
C GLY A 149 9.84 0.45 3.20
N VAL A 150 9.86 1.77 3.25
CA VAL A 150 9.60 2.56 4.44
C VAL A 150 8.43 3.49 4.19
N GLY A 151 7.58 3.64 5.21
CA GLY A 151 6.41 4.52 5.19
C GLY A 151 6.50 5.59 6.26
N LEU A 152 5.91 6.74 5.96
CA LEU A 152 5.64 7.82 6.89
C LEU A 152 4.14 8.11 6.85
N ARG A 153 3.54 8.33 8.02
CA ARG A 153 2.13 8.70 8.13
C ARG A 153 1.95 9.81 9.16
N VAL A 154 1.13 10.79 8.82
CA VAL A 154 0.68 11.84 9.74
C VAL A 154 -0.84 11.92 9.72
N GLY A 155 -1.45 12.26 10.84
CA GLY A 155 -2.89 12.31 10.91
C GLY A 155 -3.44 12.91 12.19
N VAL A 156 -4.75 12.87 12.26
CA VAL A 156 -5.54 13.37 13.38
C VAL A 156 -6.50 12.30 13.86
N GLU A 157 -6.78 12.30 15.15
CA GLU A 157 -7.73 11.41 15.79
C GLU A 157 -8.79 12.25 16.50
N PHE A 158 -10.05 11.90 16.26
CA PHE A 158 -11.20 12.56 16.85
C PHE A 158 -11.97 11.61 17.76
N PHE A 159 -12.37 12.11 18.92
CA PHE A 159 -13.19 11.39 19.91
C PHE A 159 -12.61 10.01 20.29
N LYS A 160 -11.28 9.82 20.14
CA LYS A 160 -10.58 8.54 20.37
C LYS A 160 -11.14 7.39 19.51
N ARG A 161 -11.89 7.71 18.47
CA ARG A 161 -12.63 6.74 17.65
C ARG A 161 -12.38 6.88 16.15
N TYR A 162 -12.28 8.09 15.64
CA TYR A 162 -12.12 8.34 14.22
C TYR A 162 -10.73 8.87 13.93
N SER A 163 -10.09 8.32 12.92
CA SER A 163 -8.80 8.82 12.44
C SER A 163 -8.89 9.27 10.99
N PHE A 164 -8.14 10.31 10.66
CA PHE A 164 -7.88 10.73 9.29
C PHE A 164 -6.38 10.92 9.14
N SER A 165 -5.79 10.33 8.08
CA SER A 165 -4.35 10.38 7.89
C SER A 165 -3.95 10.46 6.44
N VAL A 166 -2.77 11.05 6.22
CA VAL A 166 -2.04 11.04 4.96
C VAL A 166 -0.74 10.28 5.20
N GLY A 167 -0.42 9.37 4.32
CA GLY A 167 0.79 8.56 4.37
C GLY A 167 1.52 8.58 3.04
N TYR A 168 2.81 8.30 3.09
CA TYR A 168 3.64 8.15 1.92
C TYR A 168 4.61 6.99 2.12
N ASP A 169 4.63 6.07 1.15
CA ASP A 169 5.52 4.92 1.14
C ASP A 169 6.58 5.07 0.05
N TRP A 170 7.82 4.76 0.42
CA TRP A 170 8.96 4.64 -0.48
C TRP A 170 9.37 3.17 -0.59
N GLY A 171 9.16 2.57 -1.75
CA GLY A 171 9.68 1.24 -2.07
C GLY A 171 11.19 1.26 -2.18
N LEU A 172 11.83 0.26 -1.60
CA LEU A 172 13.28 0.06 -1.61
C LEU A 172 13.71 -1.06 -2.54
N LEU A 173 12.79 -1.99 -2.85
CA LEU A 173 13.02 -3.04 -3.83
C LEU A 173 12.67 -2.55 -5.23
N ASP A 174 13.47 -2.94 -6.20
CA ASP A 174 13.15 -2.82 -7.62
C ASP A 174 12.25 -3.99 -8.02
N SER A 175 10.97 -3.72 -8.21
CA SER A 175 9.94 -4.76 -8.41
C SER A 175 9.85 -5.29 -9.86
N TYR A 176 10.69 -4.81 -10.76
CA TYR A 176 10.77 -5.25 -12.14
C TYR A 176 12.24 -5.32 -12.58
N MET A 177 12.92 -6.42 -12.28
CA MET A 177 14.11 -6.84 -12.99
C MET A 177 13.70 -7.82 -14.09
N ARG A 178 13.21 -7.34 -15.21
CA ARG A 178 13.32 -8.14 -16.42
C ARG A 178 14.72 -7.87 -16.97
N ASP A 179 15.59 -8.84 -16.85
CA ASP A 179 16.87 -8.89 -17.55
C ASP A 179 16.59 -8.85 -19.06
N SER A 180 16.47 -7.66 -19.60
CA SER A 180 16.49 -7.43 -21.04
C SER A 180 17.95 -7.28 -21.44
N GLU A 181 18.72 -8.37 -21.39
CA GLU A 181 19.98 -8.44 -22.10
C GLU A 181 19.68 -8.42 -23.61
N ILE A 182 19.71 -7.22 -24.18
CA ILE A 182 19.83 -7.10 -25.63
C ILE A 182 21.30 -7.36 -25.96
N SER A 183 21.64 -8.63 -26.16
CA SER A 183 22.92 -9.05 -26.72
C SER A 183 22.97 -8.67 -28.19
N GLY A 184 23.55 -7.53 -28.48
CA GLY A 184 23.90 -7.11 -29.84
C GLY A 184 25.42 -6.91 -29.95
N ASP A 185 25.96 -7.04 -31.14
CA ASP A 185 27.37 -6.98 -31.52
C ASP A 185 28.12 -5.67 -31.13
N LEU A 186 27.50 -4.79 -30.36
CA LEU A 186 28.00 -3.46 -29.94
C LEU A 186 28.05 -3.23 -28.42
N GLY A 187 28.10 -4.30 -27.62
CA GLY A 187 28.20 -4.20 -26.17
C GLY A 187 26.83 -4.20 -25.49
N SER A 188 26.73 -4.80 -24.33
CA SER A 188 25.53 -4.80 -23.50
C SER A 188 25.29 -3.40 -22.92
N ILE A 189 24.24 -2.74 -23.36
CA ILE A 189 23.72 -1.53 -22.71
C ILE A 189 22.68 -1.99 -21.71
N ASP A 190 22.99 -1.83 -20.42
CA ASP A 190 22.10 -2.11 -19.31
C ASP A 190 21.04 -0.99 -19.26
N LEU A 191 19.88 -1.24 -19.80
CA LEU A 191 18.74 -0.31 -19.85
C LEU A 191 17.67 -0.65 -18.80
N THR A 192 18.05 -1.22 -17.68
CA THR A 192 17.10 -1.50 -16.60
C THR A 192 16.79 -0.22 -15.81
N PRO A 193 15.64 0.45 -16.05
CA PRO A 193 15.21 1.52 -15.17
C PRO A 193 14.84 0.92 -13.82
N SER A 194 15.46 1.45 -12.74
CA SER A 194 15.07 1.13 -11.37
C SER A 194 13.60 1.51 -11.15
N MET A 195 12.72 0.51 -11.02
CA MET A 195 11.27 0.70 -10.84
C MET A 195 10.89 0.61 -9.37
N LYS A 196 11.24 1.61 -8.59
CA LYS A 196 10.84 1.71 -7.18
C LYS A 196 9.40 2.17 -7.09
N HIS A 197 8.63 1.53 -6.24
CA HIS A 197 7.26 1.93 -5.95
C HIS A 197 7.24 3.17 -5.06
N THR A 198 6.33 4.06 -5.35
CA THR A 198 5.93 5.11 -4.41
C THR A 198 4.42 5.13 -4.30
N ASN A 199 3.90 5.46 -3.12
CA ASN A 199 2.47 5.41 -2.87
C ASN A 199 2.06 6.50 -1.87
N LEU A 200 1.26 7.45 -2.34
CA LEU A 200 0.60 8.44 -1.48
C LEU A 200 -0.77 7.88 -1.07
N MET A 201 -1.06 7.90 0.22
CA MET A 201 -2.30 7.37 0.79
C MET A 201 -3.07 8.44 1.54
N VAL A 202 -4.39 8.43 1.38
CA VAL A 202 -5.32 9.18 2.23
C VAL A 202 -6.25 8.17 2.86
N SER A 203 -6.29 8.12 4.19
CA SER A 203 -6.98 7.07 4.93
C SER A 203 -7.94 7.65 5.96
N PHE A 204 -9.07 6.97 6.11
CA PHE A 204 -10.02 7.14 7.19
C PHE A 204 -10.09 5.85 8.00
N GLY A 205 -10.13 5.97 9.33
CA GLY A 205 -10.18 4.84 10.24
C GLY A 205 -11.25 4.99 11.31
N VAL A 206 -11.75 3.84 11.76
CA VAL A 206 -12.69 3.75 12.89
C VAL A 206 -12.13 2.76 13.91
N LYS A 207 -11.88 3.26 15.13
CA LYS A 207 -11.36 2.48 16.28
C LYS A 207 -12.50 1.88 17.11
N PHE A 208 -12.21 0.75 17.72
CA PHE A 208 -13.13 0.03 18.60
C PHE A 208 -12.36 -0.78 19.66
#